data_a6c2d6d1c6fb36207348df4ed8f86a53
#
_entry.id   a6c2d6d1c6fb36207348df4ed8f86a53
#
_cell.length_a   1.000
_cell.length_b   1.000
_cell.length_c   1.000
_cell.angle_alpha   90.00
_cell.angle_beta   90.00
_cell.angle_gamma   90.00
#
_symmetry.space_group_name_H-M   'P 1'
#
loop_
_entity.id
_entity.type
_entity.pdbx_description
1 polymer ?
#
loop_
_entity_poly.entity_id
_entity_poly.type
_entity_poly.pdbx_seq_one_letter_code
_entity_poly.pdbx_strand_id
1 'polypeptide(L)'
;MPSKDTVPDAELLELCRTVFADVKKAVSSLSGTSEADDFMFVGADGTDTKRIDLAAENAMIERFKKYAASAGKSIRVISEECGEAIMGDALNIEFAVIVDPLDGTANAIHDIPFYSLSLAFSKPDLTGIYFGYVRNLANGDEFYAQAGKGAYMNSADGAGSAGGKNGAGGRKIKPSEASSIRELTISAYGYRQNTDRTTKLCSRVQKIRVFGSVALELCYVAAGKIDAFVDVRRMLRVVDIAAGQLIVREAGGLVTDGSGSSLFLPDNHIKPVNLVASNGIVHQEILNLITFPEIECRGDWYYYKGNVKKIAIVSRCDSEPVQQMIRKIVAAFKDRVEVYLSSSPAKYLNMEERGMAVGKMREAGIDFIISLGGDGTILRNMSKMNDPIPILGVNMGTLGFLADVEPEDAIQTIESALSGFMYDERPRLELSVNGKFIGNAINEVVATSAYPAKMMTYEIFVNRRLLGEIRADGIVFATPTGSTAYAMSAGGPIVTPEVDSILIVPIAPFKLSSRPWIVPFDSEITVRSKLPKREIVIVTDGKVITPPDIETERPEDYIRINENDIVTIKRARYPGRFVKFSDTCFYDTVRKKLS
;
A
#
# COMPACT_ATOMS: atom_id res chain seq x y z
N MET A 1 30.33 -14.60 6.70
CA MET A 1 31.55 -14.03 7.30
C MET A 1 31.96 -12.88 6.41
N PRO A 2 32.21 -11.65 6.92
CA PRO A 2 32.66 -10.55 6.09
C PRO A 2 34.01 -10.92 5.44
N SER A 3 34.15 -10.59 4.14
CA SER A 3 35.40 -10.77 3.40
C SER A 3 36.53 -9.95 4.07
N LYS A 4 37.77 -10.39 3.93
CA LYS A 4 38.94 -9.75 4.54
C LYS A 4 39.29 -8.35 4.04
N ASP A 5 38.47 -7.78 3.14
CA ASP A 5 38.73 -6.52 2.40
C ASP A 5 37.87 -5.34 2.86
N THR A 6 37.30 -5.36 4.08
CA THR A 6 36.59 -4.21 4.64
C THR A 6 37.54 -3.19 5.22
N VAL A 7 37.36 -1.90 4.85
CA VAL A 7 38.09 -0.75 5.40
C VAL A 7 38.13 -0.82 6.93
N PRO A 8 39.27 -0.61 7.59
CA PRO A 8 39.37 -0.63 9.05
C PRO A 8 38.44 0.39 9.71
N ASP A 9 37.80 0.03 10.83
CA ASP A 9 36.84 0.85 11.57
C ASP A 9 37.31 2.28 11.84
N ALA A 10 38.60 2.44 12.17
CA ALA A 10 39.22 3.72 12.46
C ALA A 10 39.24 4.65 11.21
N GLU A 11 39.46 4.09 10.03
CA GLU A 11 39.46 4.87 8.77
C GLU A 11 38.05 5.35 8.43
N LEU A 12 37.04 4.48 8.53
CA LEU A 12 35.66 4.87 8.30
C LEU A 12 35.15 5.90 9.30
N LEU A 13 35.49 5.72 10.57
CA LEU A 13 35.08 6.66 11.60
C LEU A 13 35.72 8.04 11.39
N GLU A 14 36.98 8.08 10.96
CA GLU A 14 37.65 9.36 10.64
C GLU A 14 37.07 10.00 9.38
N LEU A 15 36.74 9.20 8.34
CA LEU A 15 36.02 9.69 7.17
C LEU A 15 34.67 10.32 7.57
N CYS A 16 33.88 9.63 8.39
CA CYS A 16 32.60 10.15 8.89
C CYS A 16 32.76 11.48 9.64
N ARG A 17 33.78 11.59 10.48
CA ARG A 17 34.07 12.81 11.24
C ARG A 17 34.47 13.99 10.35
N THR A 18 35.23 13.69 9.27
CA THR A 18 35.59 14.74 8.31
C THR A 18 34.40 15.18 7.46
N VAL A 19 33.55 14.25 7.01
CA VAL A 19 32.27 14.55 6.35
C VAL A 19 31.40 15.43 7.26
N PHE A 20 31.22 15.00 8.52
CA PHE A 20 30.48 15.76 9.51
C PHE A 20 30.98 17.19 9.68
N ALA A 21 32.28 17.39 9.78
CA ALA A 21 32.84 18.73 9.97
C ALA A 21 32.51 19.68 8.81
N ASP A 22 32.57 19.19 7.58
CA ASP A 22 32.24 19.97 6.38
C ASP A 22 30.73 20.24 6.29
N VAL A 23 29.88 19.23 6.51
CA VAL A 23 28.42 19.39 6.51
C VAL A 23 27.97 20.32 7.64
N LYS A 24 28.51 20.15 8.87
CA LYS A 24 28.20 21.04 9.99
C LYS A 24 28.53 22.49 9.68
N LYS A 25 29.67 22.76 9.04
CA LYS A 25 30.08 24.11 8.65
C LYS A 25 29.09 24.71 7.65
N ALA A 26 28.65 23.94 6.65
CA ALA A 26 27.69 24.38 5.64
C ALA A 26 26.31 24.65 6.26
N VAL A 27 25.78 23.71 7.05
CA VAL A 27 24.47 23.82 7.70
C VAL A 27 24.43 24.95 8.73
N SER A 28 25.45 25.09 9.58
CA SER A 28 25.48 26.12 10.65
C SER A 28 25.46 27.54 10.11
N SER A 29 25.82 27.77 8.85
CA SER A 29 25.74 29.11 8.23
C SER A 29 24.33 29.47 7.78
N LEU A 30 23.42 28.51 7.67
CA LEU A 30 22.05 28.68 7.19
C LEU A 30 21.00 28.39 8.27
N SER A 31 21.29 27.54 9.25
CA SER A 31 20.35 27.14 10.31
C SER A 31 19.74 28.36 11.00
N GLY A 32 18.42 28.39 11.15
CA GLY A 32 17.68 29.49 11.75
C GLY A 32 17.58 30.75 10.89
N THR A 33 18.05 30.75 9.66
CA THR A 33 17.92 31.91 8.74
C THR A 33 16.71 31.75 7.82
N SER A 34 16.18 32.85 7.31
CA SER A 34 15.08 32.81 6.32
C SER A 34 15.50 32.20 4.99
N GLU A 35 16.77 32.24 4.65
CA GLU A 35 17.32 31.69 3.40
C GLU A 35 17.39 30.14 3.43
N ALA A 36 17.39 29.55 4.63
CA ALA A 36 17.45 28.09 4.78
C ALA A 36 16.29 27.36 4.09
N ASP A 37 15.10 27.97 4.11
CA ASP A 37 13.85 27.41 3.56
C ASP A 37 13.61 27.74 2.08
N ASP A 38 14.53 28.45 1.41
CA ASP A 38 14.40 28.77 0.00
C ASP A 38 14.32 27.47 -0.84
N PHE A 39 13.28 27.37 -1.67
CA PHE A 39 13.14 26.27 -2.63
C PHE A 39 14.21 26.35 -3.70
N MET A 40 14.89 25.23 -3.96
CA MET A 40 15.94 25.15 -4.98
C MET A 40 15.48 24.34 -6.20
N PHE A 41 15.05 23.11 -5.99
CA PHE A 41 14.54 22.19 -7.03
C PHE A 41 13.82 21.01 -6.38
N VAL A 42 13.28 20.08 -7.17
CA VAL A 42 12.73 18.83 -6.70
C VAL A 42 13.82 17.76 -6.68
N GLY A 43 14.10 17.20 -5.52
CA GLY A 43 15.14 16.18 -5.32
C GLY A 43 14.88 14.87 -6.05
N ALA A 44 15.83 13.96 -6.02
CA ALA A 44 15.72 12.65 -6.66
C ALA A 44 14.60 11.78 -6.06
N ASP A 45 14.22 12.03 -4.83
CA ASP A 45 13.13 11.36 -4.10
C ASP A 45 11.74 11.95 -4.39
N GLY A 46 11.68 13.08 -5.15
CA GLY A 46 10.45 13.78 -5.49
C GLY A 46 9.97 14.80 -4.46
N THR A 47 10.77 15.08 -3.42
CA THR A 47 10.49 16.14 -2.43
C THR A 47 11.16 17.46 -2.79
N ASP A 48 10.71 18.56 -2.15
CA ASP A 48 11.29 19.88 -2.36
C ASP A 48 12.64 20.00 -1.64
N THR A 49 13.73 20.13 -2.40
CA THR A 49 15.07 20.43 -1.87
C THR A 49 15.15 21.89 -1.44
N LYS A 50 15.50 22.12 -0.19
CA LYS A 50 15.71 23.46 0.36
C LYS A 50 17.18 23.88 0.24
N ARG A 51 17.46 25.19 0.37
CA ARG A 51 18.85 25.69 0.27
C ARG A 51 19.77 25.05 1.30
N ILE A 52 19.28 24.78 2.51
CA ILE A 52 20.06 24.15 3.58
C ILE A 52 20.41 22.69 3.25
N ASP A 53 19.47 21.93 2.62
CA ASP A 53 19.69 20.55 2.17
C ASP A 53 20.74 20.51 1.06
N LEU A 54 20.61 21.39 0.07
CA LEU A 54 21.58 21.52 -1.01
C LEU A 54 22.98 21.88 -0.50
N ALA A 55 23.08 22.73 0.52
CA ALA A 55 24.37 23.08 1.12
C ALA A 55 25.01 21.89 1.85
N ALA A 56 24.21 21.09 2.59
CA ALA A 56 24.65 19.87 3.25
C ALA A 56 25.11 18.82 2.23
N GLU A 57 24.30 18.58 1.20
CA GLU A 57 24.57 17.66 0.10
C GLU A 57 25.89 18.00 -0.62
N ASN A 58 26.08 19.25 -1.04
CA ASN A 58 27.28 19.68 -1.74
C ASN A 58 28.53 19.50 -0.89
N ALA A 59 28.47 19.84 0.40
CA ALA A 59 29.61 19.69 1.32
C ALA A 59 30.02 18.21 1.47
N MET A 60 29.02 17.33 1.58
CA MET A 60 29.20 15.88 1.67
C MET A 60 29.78 15.30 0.39
N ILE A 61 29.21 15.60 -0.77
CA ILE A 61 29.66 15.12 -2.09
C ILE A 61 31.13 15.52 -2.34
N GLU A 62 31.48 16.77 -2.09
CA GLU A 62 32.86 17.25 -2.26
C GLU A 62 33.85 16.56 -1.32
N ARG A 63 33.43 16.19 -0.12
CA ARG A 63 34.29 15.41 0.80
C ARG A 63 34.48 13.97 0.29
N PHE A 64 33.44 13.31 -0.18
CA PHE A 64 33.58 11.94 -0.73
C PHE A 64 34.41 11.94 -2.01
N LYS A 65 34.30 12.94 -2.90
CA LYS A 65 35.19 13.07 -4.07
C LYS A 65 36.66 13.19 -3.68
N LYS A 66 36.96 14.04 -2.68
CA LYS A 66 38.35 14.20 -2.16
C LYS A 66 38.87 12.91 -1.55
N TYR A 67 38.04 12.20 -0.77
CA TYR A 67 38.42 10.91 -0.21
C TYR A 67 38.67 9.87 -1.30
N ALA A 68 37.78 9.70 -2.25
CA ALA A 68 37.92 8.77 -3.37
C ALA A 68 39.23 9.01 -4.15
N ALA A 69 39.51 10.28 -4.48
CA ALA A 69 40.74 10.66 -5.18
C ALA A 69 42.00 10.42 -4.35
N SER A 70 42.02 10.78 -3.07
CA SER A 70 43.20 10.65 -2.21
C SER A 70 43.48 9.20 -1.80
N ALA A 71 42.47 8.38 -1.61
CA ALA A 71 42.58 6.98 -1.24
C ALA A 71 42.70 6.05 -2.47
N GLY A 72 42.52 6.55 -3.69
CA GLY A 72 42.48 5.75 -4.90
C GLY A 72 41.31 4.77 -4.95
N LYS A 73 40.21 5.07 -4.28
CA LYS A 73 39.02 4.21 -4.12
C LYS A 73 37.87 4.64 -4.98
N SER A 74 37.05 3.70 -5.40
CA SER A 74 35.80 3.95 -6.09
C SER A 74 34.63 3.66 -5.16
N ILE A 75 33.75 4.65 -4.99
CA ILE A 75 32.62 4.58 -4.06
C ILE A 75 31.31 4.95 -4.76
N ARG A 76 30.23 4.28 -4.32
CA ARG A 76 28.86 4.57 -4.74
C ARG A 76 28.16 5.30 -3.61
N VAL A 77 27.65 6.49 -3.86
CA VAL A 77 26.90 7.28 -2.87
C VAL A 77 25.44 7.30 -3.28
N ILE A 78 24.57 6.97 -2.33
CA ILE A 78 23.11 7.04 -2.46
C ILE A 78 22.63 8.11 -1.48
N SER A 79 22.05 9.18 -1.99
CA SER A 79 21.58 10.31 -1.18
C SER A 79 20.17 10.72 -1.58
N GLU A 80 19.51 11.46 -0.71
CA GLU A 80 18.14 11.97 -0.89
C GLU A 80 18.02 12.92 -2.08
N GLU A 81 18.93 13.89 -2.17
CA GLU A 81 18.83 15.00 -3.12
C GLU A 81 19.39 14.65 -4.50
N CYS A 82 20.58 14.07 -4.56
CA CYS A 82 21.24 13.72 -5.83
C CYS A 82 20.89 12.32 -6.35
N GLY A 83 20.22 11.49 -5.54
CA GLY A 83 19.96 10.10 -5.88
C GLY A 83 21.24 9.27 -5.83
N GLU A 84 21.75 8.83 -6.97
CA GLU A 84 22.95 8.01 -7.07
C GLU A 84 24.12 8.80 -7.69
N ALA A 85 25.29 8.72 -7.04
CA ALA A 85 26.52 9.29 -7.54
C ALA A 85 27.67 8.29 -7.40
N ILE A 86 28.48 8.11 -8.45
CA ILE A 86 29.67 7.26 -8.43
C ILE A 86 30.92 8.16 -8.46
N MET A 87 31.86 7.91 -7.56
CA MET A 87 33.11 8.62 -7.44
C MET A 87 34.26 7.63 -7.67
N GLY A 88 35.06 7.87 -8.69
CA GLY A 88 36.10 6.94 -9.16
C GLY A 88 35.65 6.09 -10.35
N ASP A 89 36.17 4.86 -10.44
CA ASP A 89 35.86 3.92 -11.53
C ASP A 89 34.56 3.17 -11.26
N ALA A 90 33.56 3.36 -12.12
CA ALA A 90 32.25 2.72 -12.01
C ALA A 90 32.26 1.19 -12.13
N LEU A 91 33.33 0.61 -12.69
CA LEU A 91 33.46 -0.85 -12.84
C LEU A 91 34.06 -1.53 -11.59
N ASN A 92 34.71 -0.76 -10.72
CA ASN A 92 35.46 -1.28 -9.56
C ASN A 92 35.03 -0.61 -8.25
N ILE A 93 33.72 -0.56 -7.97
CA ILE A 93 33.18 0.03 -6.74
C ILE A 93 33.56 -0.85 -5.55
N GLU A 94 34.23 -0.29 -4.54
CA GLU A 94 34.66 -1.01 -3.34
C GLU A 94 33.56 -1.11 -2.30
N PHE A 95 32.82 -0.02 -2.09
CA PHE A 95 31.68 0.02 -1.17
C PHE A 95 30.66 1.07 -1.57
N ALA A 96 29.45 0.95 -1.02
CA ALA A 96 28.42 1.96 -1.15
C ALA A 96 28.16 2.66 0.18
N VAL A 97 27.77 3.93 0.11
CA VAL A 97 27.36 4.75 1.26
C VAL A 97 25.95 5.25 1.03
N ILE A 98 25.04 4.93 1.93
CA ILE A 98 23.67 5.42 1.95
C ILE A 98 23.64 6.60 2.93
N VAL A 99 23.21 7.77 2.48
CA VAL A 99 23.40 9.04 3.19
C VAL A 99 22.10 9.83 3.27
N ASP A 100 21.83 10.35 4.44
CA ASP A 100 21.02 11.54 4.62
C ASP A 100 21.91 12.65 5.20
N PRO A 101 22.25 13.70 4.42
CA PRO A 101 23.17 14.75 4.86
C PRO A 101 22.55 15.65 5.95
N LEU A 102 21.21 15.76 5.98
CA LEU A 102 20.47 16.60 6.93
C LEU A 102 19.12 16.00 7.32
N ASP A 103 19.11 14.90 8.06
CA ASP A 103 17.89 14.36 8.65
C ASP A 103 17.32 15.32 9.70
N GLY A 104 16.10 15.80 9.46
CA GLY A 104 15.44 16.80 10.27
C GLY A 104 15.55 18.23 9.75
N THR A 105 15.46 18.43 8.44
CA THR A 105 15.54 19.73 7.74
C THR A 105 14.64 20.79 8.36
N ALA A 106 13.37 20.46 8.69
CA ALA A 106 12.45 21.38 9.34
C ALA A 106 12.97 21.89 10.70
N ASN A 107 13.62 21.03 11.46
CA ASN A 107 14.25 21.40 12.73
C ASN A 107 15.42 22.36 12.50
N ALA A 108 16.27 22.06 11.52
CA ALA A 108 17.41 22.93 11.19
C ALA A 108 16.97 24.31 10.72
N ILE A 109 15.91 24.42 9.91
CA ILE A 109 15.32 25.67 9.45
C ILE A 109 14.82 26.51 10.64
N HIS A 110 14.19 25.86 11.64
CA HIS A 110 13.61 26.56 12.81
C HIS A 110 14.56 26.64 14.02
N ASP A 111 15.85 26.30 13.84
CA ASP A 111 16.86 26.28 14.90
C ASP A 111 16.48 25.39 16.11
N ILE A 112 15.75 24.32 15.86
CA ILE A 112 15.45 23.29 16.86
C ILE A 112 16.64 22.32 16.88
N PRO A 113 17.39 22.16 18.01
CA PRO A 113 18.69 21.49 18.01
C PRO A 113 18.60 19.95 17.94
N PHE A 114 17.80 19.42 17.02
CA PHE A 114 17.56 18.00 16.82
C PHE A 114 17.52 17.64 15.33
N TYR A 115 18.66 17.66 14.68
CA TYR A 115 18.89 17.31 13.28
C TYR A 115 20.28 16.71 13.10
N SER A 116 20.47 15.83 12.12
CA SER A 116 21.67 15.01 12.05
C SER A 116 22.18 14.72 10.64
N LEU A 117 23.45 14.34 10.57
CA LEU A 117 24.07 13.62 9.46
C LEU A 117 23.95 12.11 9.74
N SER A 118 23.47 11.34 8.76
CA SER A 118 23.32 9.88 8.80
C SER A 118 24.11 9.23 7.67
N LEU A 119 25.01 8.29 7.97
CA LEU A 119 25.88 7.59 7.02
C LEU A 119 25.81 6.09 7.28
N ALA A 120 25.47 5.29 6.27
CA ALA A 120 25.49 3.83 6.36
C ALA A 120 26.36 3.23 5.24
N PHE A 121 27.35 2.45 5.60
CA PHE A 121 28.27 1.78 4.67
C PHE A 121 27.82 0.35 4.42
N SER A 122 27.76 -0.02 3.15
CA SER A 122 27.30 -1.33 2.69
C SER A 122 28.20 -1.87 1.57
N LYS A 123 27.95 -3.11 1.14
CA LYS A 123 28.55 -3.63 -0.08
C LYS A 123 28.11 -2.80 -1.30
N PRO A 124 28.84 -2.89 -2.43
CA PRO A 124 28.51 -2.15 -3.67
C PRO A 124 27.07 -2.37 -4.18
N ASP A 125 26.50 -3.55 -3.92
CA ASP A 125 25.15 -3.96 -4.29
C ASP A 125 24.07 -3.52 -3.27
N LEU A 126 24.44 -2.66 -2.32
CA LEU A 126 23.62 -2.16 -1.23
C LEU A 126 23.16 -3.22 -0.21
N THR A 127 23.68 -4.44 -0.30
CA THR A 127 23.39 -5.51 0.67
C THR A 127 24.33 -5.45 1.87
N GLY A 128 23.83 -5.82 3.05
CA GLY A 128 24.65 -6.05 4.22
C GLY A 128 25.36 -4.78 4.73
N ILE A 129 24.59 -3.84 5.28
CA ILE A 129 25.15 -2.68 5.99
C ILE A 129 26.07 -3.19 7.10
N TYR A 130 27.33 -2.74 7.10
CA TYR A 130 28.36 -3.20 8.04
C TYR A 130 28.89 -2.09 8.95
N PHE A 131 28.66 -0.81 8.64
CA PHE A 131 29.01 0.31 9.48
C PHE A 131 27.92 1.39 9.39
N GLY A 132 27.51 1.93 10.54
CA GLY A 132 26.50 3.00 10.65
C GLY A 132 27.04 4.13 11.54
N TYR A 133 26.80 5.36 11.11
CA TYR A 133 27.21 6.58 11.80
C TYR A 133 26.11 7.60 11.75
N VAL A 134 25.75 8.16 12.91
CA VAL A 134 24.78 9.27 13.04
C VAL A 134 25.37 10.30 13.99
N ARG A 135 25.34 11.58 13.59
CA ARG A 135 25.83 12.65 14.48
C ARG A 135 24.92 13.87 14.44
N ASN A 136 24.54 14.33 15.63
CA ASN A 136 23.74 15.53 15.78
C ASN A 136 24.56 16.76 15.35
N LEU A 137 24.08 17.50 14.36
CA LEU A 137 24.74 18.66 13.78
C LEU A 137 24.69 19.89 14.72
N ALA A 138 23.69 19.97 15.59
CA ALA A 138 23.57 21.07 16.54
C ALA A 138 24.52 20.88 17.75
N ASN A 139 24.36 19.78 18.51
CA ASN A 139 25.07 19.58 19.76
C ASN A 139 26.34 18.71 19.64
N GLY A 140 26.51 17.96 18.53
CA GLY A 140 27.71 17.15 18.27
C GLY A 140 27.70 15.74 18.89
N ASP A 141 26.61 15.29 19.51
CA ASP A 141 26.45 13.91 19.97
C ASP A 141 26.65 12.92 18.81
N GLU A 142 27.57 11.97 18.96
CA GLU A 142 28.00 11.03 17.93
C GLU A 142 27.59 9.61 18.31
N PHE A 143 26.96 8.89 17.37
CA PHE A 143 26.58 7.48 17.51
C PHE A 143 27.15 6.70 16.34
N TYR A 144 27.72 5.51 16.61
CA TYR A 144 28.21 4.63 15.56
C TYR A 144 28.14 3.18 15.96
N ALA A 145 28.07 2.31 14.96
CA ALA A 145 28.08 0.88 15.15
C ALA A 145 28.79 0.18 13.98
N GLN A 146 29.39 -0.96 14.26
CA GLN A 146 29.89 -1.89 13.26
C GLN A 146 29.29 -3.25 13.48
N ALA A 147 28.91 -3.93 12.40
CA ALA A 147 28.29 -5.25 12.43
C ALA A 147 29.16 -6.25 13.23
N GLY A 148 28.57 -6.84 14.28
CA GLY A 148 29.20 -7.77 15.19
C GLY A 148 30.16 -7.17 16.24
N LYS A 149 30.27 -5.82 16.33
CA LYS A 149 31.17 -5.17 17.29
C LYS A 149 30.45 -4.29 18.33
N GLY A 150 29.15 -4.15 18.19
CA GLY A 150 28.31 -3.34 19.09
C GLY A 150 28.19 -1.89 18.68
N ALA A 151 27.40 -1.13 19.45
CA ALA A 151 27.11 0.28 19.22
C ALA A 151 27.72 1.17 20.31
N TYR A 152 28.10 2.37 19.92
CA TYR A 152 28.85 3.32 20.76
C TYR A 152 28.30 4.73 20.62
N MET A 153 28.49 5.53 21.68
CA MET A 153 28.14 6.96 21.72
C MET A 153 29.30 7.77 22.29
N ASN A 154 29.57 8.93 21.67
CA ASN A 154 30.38 10.02 22.24
C ASN A 154 29.48 11.24 22.48
N SER A 155 29.54 11.81 23.67
CA SER A 155 28.88 13.07 23.99
C SER A 155 29.85 14.23 23.74
N ALA A 156 29.34 15.33 23.17
CA ALA A 156 30.15 16.51 22.88
C ALA A 156 30.81 17.13 24.15
N ASP A 157 30.15 16.98 25.31
CA ASP A 157 30.61 17.49 26.60
C ASP A 157 31.72 16.65 27.25
N GLY A 158 32.22 15.59 26.55
CA GLY A 158 33.25 14.72 27.11
C GLY A 158 32.82 13.85 28.31
N ALA A 159 31.55 13.95 28.71
CA ALA A 159 30.97 13.15 29.77
C ALA A 159 30.76 11.71 29.28
N GLY A 160 31.79 10.86 29.39
CA GLY A 160 31.73 9.45 29.00
C GLY A 160 32.97 8.88 28.33
N SER A 161 34.03 9.64 28.12
CA SER A 161 35.32 9.15 27.62
C SER A 161 36.07 8.38 28.71
N ALA A 162 35.64 7.16 29.05
CA ALA A 162 36.43 6.19 29.76
C ALA A 162 37.42 5.57 28.75
N GLY A 163 38.69 5.96 28.85
CA GLY A 163 39.74 5.68 27.91
C GLY A 163 39.85 4.21 27.44
N GLY A 164 39.53 3.99 26.18
CA GLY A 164 39.94 2.84 25.43
C GLY A 164 41.27 3.16 24.72
N LYS A 165 42.29 2.31 24.87
CA LYS A 165 43.65 2.49 24.33
C LYS A 165 43.73 2.45 22.78
N ASN A 166 42.64 2.45 22.04
CA ASN A 166 42.59 2.23 20.59
C ASN A 166 41.84 3.33 19.79
N GLY A 167 41.95 4.62 20.13
CA GLY A 167 41.54 5.74 19.26
C GLY A 167 40.06 5.90 18.94
N ALA A 168 39.24 4.88 19.09
CA ALA A 168 37.78 4.87 18.89
C ALA A 168 37.06 4.91 20.27
N GLY A 169 37.26 5.98 21.04
CA GLY A 169 36.88 6.05 22.45
C GLY A 169 35.45 6.42 22.71
N GLY A 170 34.44 5.63 22.28
CA GLY A 170 33.03 5.81 22.63
C GLY A 170 32.57 4.93 23.79
N ARG A 171 31.58 5.40 24.55
CA ARG A 171 30.87 4.57 25.54
C ARG A 171 29.95 3.59 24.80
N LYS A 172 30.08 2.30 25.11
CA LYS A 172 29.16 1.28 24.60
C LYS A 172 27.73 1.58 25.08
N ILE A 173 26.75 1.52 24.20
CA ILE A 173 25.35 1.79 24.50
C ILE A 173 24.53 0.51 24.46
N LYS A 174 23.40 0.54 25.18
CA LYS A 174 22.38 -0.50 25.18
C LYS A 174 20.99 0.15 25.27
N PRO A 175 19.94 -0.48 24.74
CA PRO A 175 18.57 -0.03 24.92
C PRO A 175 18.13 -0.07 26.38
N SER A 176 16.97 0.51 26.67
CA SER A 176 16.35 0.46 27.99
C SER A 176 15.94 -0.96 28.40
N GLU A 177 15.69 -1.16 29.68
CA GLU A 177 15.22 -2.43 30.25
C GLU A 177 13.71 -2.38 30.59
N ALA A 178 12.98 -1.37 30.11
CA ALA A 178 11.54 -1.25 30.32
C ALA A 178 10.81 -2.47 29.80
N SER A 179 9.92 -3.04 30.60
CA SER A 179 9.25 -4.32 30.32
C SER A 179 7.72 -4.21 30.27
N SER A 180 7.17 -3.01 30.49
CA SER A 180 5.72 -2.77 30.45
C SER A 180 5.40 -1.60 29.51
N ILE A 181 4.41 -1.76 28.65
CA ILE A 181 3.92 -0.70 27.74
C ILE A 181 3.57 0.59 28.50
N ARG A 182 3.03 0.47 29.72
CA ARG A 182 2.60 1.63 30.52
C ARG A 182 3.74 2.48 31.06
N GLU A 183 4.96 2.00 31.01
CA GLU A 183 6.16 2.69 31.48
C GLU A 183 6.92 3.37 30.32
N LEU A 184 6.58 3.02 29.06
CA LEU A 184 7.35 3.43 27.92
C LEU A 184 7.26 4.93 27.63
N THR A 185 8.41 5.50 27.30
CA THR A 185 8.53 6.75 26.57
C THR A 185 8.92 6.40 25.13
N ILE A 186 8.04 6.66 24.17
CA ILE A 186 8.26 6.30 22.78
C ILE A 186 8.27 7.52 21.86
N SER A 187 8.92 7.38 20.71
CA SER A 187 8.63 8.21 19.54
C SER A 187 7.63 7.51 18.64
N ALA A 188 6.49 8.13 18.39
CA ALA A 188 5.46 7.55 17.54
C ALA A 188 4.85 8.63 16.63
N TYR A 189 4.99 8.42 15.33
CA TYR A 189 4.44 9.31 14.32
C TYR A 189 2.97 8.96 14.05
N GLY A 190 2.06 9.65 14.75
CA GLY A 190 0.61 9.45 14.71
C GLY A 190 -0.15 10.58 14.00
N TYR A 191 0.34 11.09 12.86
CA TYR A 191 -0.32 12.11 12.06
C TYR A 191 -0.24 11.81 10.55
N ARG A 192 -1.10 12.44 9.75
CA ARG A 192 -1.31 12.15 8.32
C ARG A 192 -1.91 10.76 8.10
N GLN A 193 -1.29 9.91 7.27
CA GLN A 193 -1.82 8.59 6.91
C GLN A 193 -1.64 7.58 8.05
N ASN A 194 -2.55 6.60 8.15
CA ASN A 194 -2.49 5.46 9.08
C ASN A 194 -2.41 5.83 10.58
N THR A 195 -2.97 6.97 10.97
CA THR A 195 -3.01 7.44 12.38
C THR A 195 -3.67 6.42 13.30
N ASP A 196 -4.71 5.73 12.82
CA ASP A 196 -5.47 4.75 13.58
C ASP A 196 -4.60 3.58 14.07
N ARG A 197 -3.54 3.24 13.33
CA ARG A 197 -2.61 2.17 13.70
C ARG A 197 -1.85 2.46 14.98
N THR A 198 -1.54 3.71 15.26
CA THR A 198 -0.77 4.10 16.45
C THR A 198 -1.64 4.49 17.63
N THR A 199 -2.94 4.76 17.43
CA THR A 199 -3.84 5.28 18.46
C THR A 199 -3.90 4.37 19.70
N LYS A 200 -4.03 3.05 19.52
CA LYS A 200 -4.07 2.11 20.66
C LYS A 200 -2.76 2.08 21.44
N LEU A 201 -1.62 2.12 20.76
CA LEU A 201 -0.30 2.21 21.37
C LEU A 201 -0.18 3.54 22.14
N CYS A 202 -0.48 4.65 21.48
CA CYS A 202 -0.38 6.00 22.06
C CYS A 202 -1.25 6.19 23.31
N SER A 203 -2.40 5.52 23.39
CA SER A 203 -3.27 5.57 24.56
C SER A 203 -2.78 4.76 25.77
N ARG A 204 -1.79 3.88 25.60
CA ARG A 204 -1.30 2.95 26.65
C ARG A 204 0.09 3.29 27.18
N VAL A 205 0.92 3.97 26.41
CA VAL A 205 2.28 4.34 26.82
C VAL A 205 2.29 5.49 27.83
N GLN A 206 3.39 5.63 28.56
CA GLN A 206 3.53 6.69 29.55
C GLN A 206 3.71 8.07 28.90
N LYS A 207 4.56 8.16 27.87
CA LYS A 207 4.90 9.42 27.18
C LYS A 207 5.15 9.19 25.70
N ILE A 208 4.73 10.17 24.90
CA ILE A 208 5.01 10.24 23.47
C ILE A 208 5.90 11.44 23.22
N ARG A 209 6.87 11.26 22.32
CA ARG A 209 7.75 12.29 21.78
C ARG A 209 7.74 12.18 20.25
N VAL A 210 7.91 13.28 19.56
CA VAL A 210 8.20 13.35 18.13
C VAL A 210 9.26 14.42 17.99
N PHE A 211 10.48 14.00 17.69
CA PHE A 211 11.63 14.91 17.67
C PHE A 211 11.95 15.43 16.28
N GLY A 212 11.58 14.70 15.21
CA GLY A 212 11.68 15.17 13.83
C GLY A 212 13.01 14.86 13.12
N SER A 213 13.86 14.00 13.70
CA SER A 213 15.04 13.42 13.07
C SER A 213 15.03 11.92 13.33
N VAL A 214 14.70 11.14 12.31
CA VAL A 214 14.50 9.68 12.41
C VAL A 214 15.78 8.97 12.82
N ALA A 215 16.91 9.35 12.22
CA ALA A 215 18.21 8.74 12.54
C ALA A 215 18.61 8.97 14.01
N LEU A 216 18.40 10.17 14.56
CA LEU A 216 18.66 10.45 15.98
C LEU A 216 17.66 9.74 16.90
N GLU A 217 16.40 9.64 16.53
CA GLU A 217 15.41 8.93 17.33
C GLU A 217 15.73 7.45 17.44
N LEU A 218 16.19 6.81 16.37
CA LEU A 218 16.71 5.44 16.39
C LEU A 218 17.96 5.32 17.30
N CYS A 219 18.87 6.27 17.23
CA CYS A 219 20.02 6.33 18.15
C CYS A 219 19.59 6.49 19.61
N TYR A 220 18.52 7.22 19.87
CA TYR A 220 17.96 7.37 21.21
C TYR A 220 17.35 6.07 21.74
N VAL A 221 16.72 5.27 20.86
CA VAL A 221 16.30 3.88 21.21
C VAL A 221 17.53 3.04 21.57
N ALA A 222 18.56 3.08 20.71
CA ALA A 222 19.81 2.33 20.94
C ALA A 222 20.52 2.70 22.24
N ALA A 223 20.42 3.95 22.67
CA ALA A 223 21.04 4.47 23.90
C ALA A 223 20.14 4.40 25.14
N GLY A 224 18.91 3.85 25.02
CA GLY A 224 17.95 3.76 26.10
C GLY A 224 17.41 5.11 26.60
N LYS A 225 17.50 6.17 25.78
CA LYS A 225 16.93 7.50 26.06
C LYS A 225 15.42 7.55 25.80
N ILE A 226 14.94 6.76 24.84
CA ILE A 226 13.54 6.39 24.61
C ILE A 226 13.47 4.87 24.43
N ASP A 227 12.30 4.28 24.64
CA ASP A 227 12.13 2.83 24.70
C ASP A 227 11.79 2.23 23.34
N ALA A 228 11.14 3.00 22.48
CA ALA A 228 10.78 2.57 21.13
C ALA A 228 10.60 3.76 20.16
N PHE A 229 10.76 3.44 18.88
CA PHE A 229 10.40 4.28 17.74
C PHE A 229 9.40 3.54 16.86
N VAL A 230 8.31 4.21 16.45
CA VAL A 230 7.25 3.63 15.64
C VAL A 230 6.82 4.59 14.54
N ASP A 231 7.06 4.22 13.29
CA ASP A 231 6.47 4.90 12.15
C ASP A 231 5.90 3.88 11.15
N VAL A 232 4.58 3.85 11.06
CA VAL A 232 3.82 2.95 10.17
C VAL A 232 3.00 3.72 9.12
N ARG A 233 3.41 4.95 8.82
CA ARG A 233 2.76 5.82 7.83
C ARG A 233 3.16 5.50 6.39
N ARG A 234 4.17 4.64 6.16
CA ARG A 234 4.82 4.44 4.86
C ARG A 234 5.42 5.74 4.28
N MET A 235 6.14 6.47 5.11
CA MET A 235 6.78 7.73 4.73
C MET A 235 8.30 7.73 4.93
N LEU A 236 8.85 6.71 5.61
CA LEU A 236 10.28 6.58 5.82
C LEU A 236 10.95 6.05 4.57
N ARG A 237 12.13 6.58 4.25
CA ARG A 237 12.98 6.13 3.15
C ARG A 237 14.17 5.33 3.69
N VAL A 238 14.85 4.62 2.82
CA VAL A 238 16.04 3.84 3.19
C VAL A 238 17.13 4.75 3.77
N VAL A 239 17.32 5.95 3.23
CA VAL A 239 18.33 6.93 3.68
C VAL A 239 18.10 7.36 5.12
N ASP A 240 16.84 7.53 5.56
CA ASP A 240 16.46 7.96 6.91
C ASP A 240 16.84 6.93 7.97
N ILE A 241 16.83 5.63 7.62
CA ILE A 241 16.88 4.53 8.59
C ILE A 241 18.13 3.64 8.50
N ALA A 242 18.88 3.71 7.39
CA ALA A 242 19.95 2.76 7.10
C ALA A 242 21.02 2.68 8.21
N ALA A 243 21.51 3.80 8.70
CA ALA A 243 22.49 3.83 9.79
C ALA A 243 21.85 3.50 11.15
N GLY A 244 20.71 4.14 11.44
CA GLY A 244 20.02 4.01 12.73
C GLY A 244 19.60 2.57 13.04
N GLN A 245 19.11 1.81 12.05
CA GLN A 245 18.73 0.42 12.25
C GLN A 245 19.91 -0.49 12.65
N LEU A 246 21.11 -0.29 12.06
CA LEU A 246 22.29 -1.02 12.46
C LEU A 246 22.69 -0.67 13.89
N ILE A 247 22.66 0.62 14.24
CA ILE A 247 23.00 1.09 15.58
C ILE A 247 22.08 0.48 16.64
N VAL A 248 20.75 0.41 16.36
CA VAL A 248 19.80 -0.24 17.27
C VAL A 248 20.10 -1.73 17.43
N ARG A 249 20.32 -2.46 16.33
CA ARG A 249 20.60 -3.89 16.37
C ARG A 249 21.91 -4.22 17.10
N GLU A 250 22.96 -3.47 16.84
CA GLU A 250 24.26 -3.65 17.47
C GLU A 250 24.26 -3.23 18.96
N ALA A 251 23.33 -2.35 19.36
CA ALA A 251 23.08 -2.05 20.77
C ALA A 251 22.33 -3.17 21.51
N GLY A 252 21.75 -4.14 20.80
CA GLY A 252 20.94 -5.22 21.34
C GLY A 252 19.44 -4.98 21.29
N GLY A 253 18.98 -3.95 20.58
CA GLY A 253 17.56 -3.70 20.28
C GLY A 253 17.05 -4.52 19.10
N LEU A 254 15.75 -4.45 18.86
CA LEU A 254 15.08 -5.13 17.76
C LEU A 254 14.48 -4.11 16.79
N VAL A 255 14.67 -4.36 15.48
CA VAL A 255 14.12 -3.55 14.39
C VAL A 255 13.40 -4.44 13.39
N THR A 256 12.13 -4.15 13.14
CA THR A 256 11.29 -4.85 12.16
C THR A 256 10.51 -3.84 11.30
N ASP A 257 9.84 -4.34 10.27
CA ASP A 257 8.76 -3.59 9.66
C ASP A 257 7.50 -3.57 10.57
N GLY A 258 6.44 -2.90 10.13
CA GLY A 258 5.18 -2.81 10.90
C GLY A 258 4.43 -4.14 11.07
N SER A 259 4.81 -5.20 10.34
CA SER A 259 4.24 -6.54 10.47
C SER A 259 5.03 -7.46 11.41
N GLY A 260 6.18 -7.00 11.88
CA GLY A 260 7.12 -7.80 12.69
C GLY A 260 8.10 -8.62 11.85
N SER A 261 8.09 -8.47 10.52
CA SER A 261 9.04 -9.12 9.64
C SER A 261 10.39 -8.41 9.69
N SER A 262 11.48 -9.15 9.38
CA SER A 262 12.79 -8.53 9.26
C SER A 262 12.75 -7.40 8.24
N LEU A 263 13.25 -6.23 8.62
CA LEU A 263 13.29 -5.09 7.74
C LEU A 263 14.25 -5.40 6.58
N PHE A 264 13.68 -5.55 5.39
CA PHE A 264 14.43 -5.67 4.15
C PHE A 264 14.54 -4.26 3.55
N LEU A 265 15.77 -3.81 3.30
CA LEU A 265 15.99 -2.56 2.60
C LEU A 265 15.85 -2.85 1.10
N PRO A 266 14.86 -2.27 0.42
CA PRO A 266 14.68 -2.49 -1.00
C PRO A 266 15.87 -1.94 -1.80
N ASP A 267 16.16 -2.54 -2.95
CA ASP A 267 17.17 -2.05 -3.91
C ASP A 267 16.83 -0.63 -4.40
N ASN A 268 15.56 -0.27 -4.34
CA ASN A 268 15.09 1.09 -4.59
C ASN A 268 15.05 1.87 -3.27
N HIS A 269 16.04 2.73 -3.06
CA HIS A 269 16.22 3.58 -1.87
C HIS A 269 15.15 4.66 -1.67
N ILE A 270 14.29 4.89 -2.66
CA ILE A 270 13.16 5.84 -2.61
C ILE A 270 11.90 5.15 -2.09
N LYS A 271 11.81 3.82 -2.13
CA LYS A 271 10.60 3.10 -1.72
C LYS A 271 10.28 3.32 -0.24
N PRO A 272 9.05 3.80 0.09
CA PRO A 272 8.68 4.06 1.46
C PRO A 272 8.52 2.76 2.26
N VAL A 273 9.01 2.78 3.51
CA VAL A 273 8.96 1.67 4.44
C VAL A 273 8.26 2.03 5.75
N ASN A 274 7.77 1.03 6.46
CA ASN A 274 7.36 1.13 7.86
C ASN A 274 8.47 0.61 8.75
N LEU A 275 8.60 1.17 9.96
CA LEU A 275 9.63 0.74 10.89
C LEU A 275 9.14 0.77 12.33
N VAL A 276 9.46 -0.30 13.05
CA VAL A 276 9.36 -0.41 14.50
C VAL A 276 10.72 -0.78 15.06
N ALA A 277 11.24 0.07 15.94
CA ALA A 277 12.47 -0.20 16.69
C ALA A 277 12.17 -0.13 18.19
N SER A 278 12.73 -1.05 18.99
CA SER A 278 12.55 -1.07 20.44
C SER A 278 13.70 -1.73 21.15
N ASN A 279 13.61 -1.76 22.49
CA ASN A 279 14.56 -2.49 23.35
C ASN A 279 14.52 -4.03 23.18
N GLY A 280 13.61 -4.57 22.35
CA GLY A 280 13.41 -6.00 22.14
C GLY A 280 12.46 -6.66 23.14
N ILE A 281 12.40 -6.20 24.38
CA ILE A 281 11.56 -6.80 25.45
C ILE A 281 10.07 -6.56 25.15
N VAL A 282 9.73 -5.32 24.81
CA VAL A 282 8.33 -4.89 24.56
C VAL A 282 7.95 -4.95 23.08
N HIS A 283 8.84 -5.39 22.20
CA HIS A 283 8.65 -5.29 20.75
C HIS A 283 7.38 -5.97 20.27
N GLN A 284 7.15 -7.22 20.69
CA GLN A 284 5.96 -7.97 20.27
C GLN A 284 4.67 -7.33 20.80
N GLU A 285 4.69 -6.76 22.01
CA GLU A 285 3.52 -6.06 22.54
C GLU A 285 3.23 -4.77 21.78
N ILE A 286 4.28 -4.03 21.37
CA ILE A 286 4.13 -2.88 20.47
C ILE A 286 3.53 -3.32 19.14
N LEU A 287 4.07 -4.37 18.50
CA LEU A 287 3.53 -4.92 17.27
C LEU A 287 2.05 -5.29 17.39
N ASN A 288 1.65 -5.94 18.47
CA ASN A 288 0.25 -6.29 18.72
C ASN A 288 -0.68 -5.08 18.88
N LEU A 289 -0.13 -3.92 19.20
CA LEU A 289 -0.90 -2.67 19.37
C LEU A 289 -0.94 -1.80 18.11
N ILE A 290 0.04 -1.95 17.21
CA ILE A 290 0.13 -1.23 15.95
C ILE A 290 -0.19 -2.08 14.73
N THR A 291 0.16 -3.37 14.74
CA THR A 291 -0.49 -4.31 13.83
C THR A 291 -1.94 -4.14 14.15
N PHE A 292 -2.70 -3.97 13.10
CA PHE A 292 -4.13 -3.88 13.20
C PHE A 292 -4.56 -4.64 14.44
N PRO A 293 -5.40 -4.05 15.33
CA PRO A 293 -6.12 -4.91 16.22
C PRO A 293 -6.43 -6.13 15.36
N GLU A 294 -6.26 -7.39 15.89
CA GLU A 294 -7.13 -8.42 15.36
C GLU A 294 -8.32 -7.65 14.94
N ILE A 295 -8.49 -7.44 13.65
CA ILE A 295 -9.59 -6.61 13.21
C ILE A 295 -10.71 -7.30 13.93
N GLU A 296 -11.17 -6.70 15.05
CA GLU A 296 -12.53 -6.92 15.47
C GLU A 296 -13.21 -6.54 14.20
N CYS A 297 -13.44 -7.59 13.40
CA CYS A 297 -13.92 -7.49 12.06
C CYS A 297 -15.01 -6.46 12.15
N ARG A 298 -14.79 -5.24 11.66
CA ARG A 298 -15.91 -4.39 11.35
C ARG A 298 -16.63 -5.21 10.31
N GLY A 299 -17.44 -6.12 10.79
CA GLY A 299 -18.43 -6.97 10.18
C GLY A 299 -18.03 -7.86 9.02
N ASP A 300 -17.08 -7.50 8.12
CA ASP A 300 -17.09 -8.02 6.76
C ASP A 300 -15.73 -8.43 6.19
N TRP A 301 -14.64 -8.47 6.97
CA TRP A 301 -13.32 -8.90 6.51
C TRP A 301 -12.95 -10.26 7.08
N TYR A 302 -12.49 -11.15 6.21
CA TYR A 302 -12.14 -12.52 6.53
C TYR A 302 -10.65 -12.76 6.30
N TYR A 303 -10.03 -13.62 7.10
CA TYR A 303 -8.64 -14.00 6.93
C TYR A 303 -8.52 -15.40 6.34
N TYR A 304 -7.85 -15.51 5.18
CA TYR A 304 -7.47 -16.79 4.62
C TYR A 304 -6.19 -17.28 5.30
N LYS A 305 -6.35 -18.24 6.23
CA LYS A 305 -5.22 -18.91 6.92
C LYS A 305 -4.83 -20.14 6.10
N GLY A 306 -3.75 -20.05 5.30
CA GLY A 306 -3.26 -21.22 4.59
C GLY A 306 -2.07 -20.88 3.70
N ASN A 307 -1.21 -21.86 3.45
CA ASN A 307 -0.25 -21.74 2.37
C ASN A 307 -0.99 -21.84 1.06
N VAL A 308 -0.98 -20.79 0.28
CA VAL A 308 -1.51 -20.76 -1.08
C VAL A 308 -0.75 -21.76 -1.94
N LYS A 309 -1.47 -22.64 -2.63
CA LYS A 309 -0.89 -23.65 -3.52
C LYS A 309 -1.21 -23.40 -4.98
N LYS A 310 -2.37 -22.82 -5.26
CA LYS A 310 -2.89 -22.65 -6.61
C LYS A 310 -3.41 -21.22 -6.80
N ILE A 311 -2.88 -20.52 -7.78
CA ILE A 311 -3.34 -19.20 -8.19
C ILE A 311 -3.80 -19.19 -9.63
N ALA A 312 -4.70 -18.28 -9.99
CA ALA A 312 -5.10 -18.11 -11.37
C ALA A 312 -4.93 -16.65 -11.82
N ILE A 313 -4.49 -16.44 -13.05
CA ILE A 313 -4.39 -15.12 -13.67
C ILE A 313 -5.53 -14.97 -14.69
N VAL A 314 -6.29 -13.89 -14.54
CA VAL A 314 -7.37 -13.52 -15.47
C VAL A 314 -7.11 -12.14 -16.07
N SER A 315 -7.26 -12.05 -17.39
CA SER A 315 -7.06 -10.80 -18.14
C SER A 315 -7.66 -10.91 -19.54
N ARG A 316 -7.78 -9.74 -20.22
CA ARG A 316 -8.14 -9.68 -21.65
C ARG A 316 -6.92 -9.82 -22.56
N CYS A 317 -5.71 -9.59 -22.07
CA CYS A 317 -4.46 -9.52 -22.86
C CYS A 317 -4.51 -8.50 -24.00
N ASP A 318 -5.23 -7.40 -23.80
CA ASP A 318 -5.55 -6.38 -24.81
C ASP A 318 -4.48 -5.29 -24.97
N SER A 319 -3.46 -5.30 -24.13
CA SER A 319 -2.37 -4.31 -24.18
C SER A 319 -1.02 -4.91 -23.80
N GLU A 320 0.05 -4.30 -24.32
CA GLU A 320 1.42 -4.76 -24.05
C GLU A 320 1.80 -4.71 -22.55
N PRO A 321 1.47 -3.66 -21.78
CA PRO A 321 1.75 -3.64 -20.34
C PRO A 321 1.10 -4.80 -19.59
N VAL A 322 -0.15 -5.14 -19.93
CA VAL A 322 -0.86 -6.29 -19.33
C VAL A 322 -0.15 -7.60 -19.69
N GLN A 323 0.25 -7.77 -20.94
CA GLN A 323 0.97 -8.95 -21.41
C GLN A 323 2.33 -9.12 -20.72
N GLN A 324 3.07 -8.04 -20.53
CA GLN A 324 4.34 -8.04 -19.79
C GLN A 324 4.13 -8.39 -18.32
N MET A 325 3.07 -7.88 -17.69
CA MET A 325 2.75 -8.20 -16.30
C MET A 325 2.41 -9.68 -16.12
N ILE A 326 1.63 -10.27 -17.05
CA ILE A 326 1.35 -11.72 -17.04
C ILE A 326 2.66 -12.52 -17.06
N ARG A 327 3.58 -12.18 -17.98
CA ARG A 327 4.89 -12.86 -18.06
C ARG A 327 5.69 -12.74 -16.77
N LYS A 328 5.73 -11.54 -16.17
CA LYS A 328 6.43 -11.28 -14.90
C LYS A 328 5.87 -12.14 -13.77
N ILE A 329 4.53 -12.19 -13.61
CA ILE A 329 3.89 -12.96 -12.55
C ILE A 329 4.14 -14.46 -12.76
N VAL A 330 3.95 -15.00 -13.98
CA VAL A 330 4.20 -16.41 -14.26
C VAL A 330 5.67 -16.75 -14.00
N ALA A 331 6.62 -15.94 -14.45
CA ALA A 331 8.05 -16.17 -14.21
C ALA A 331 8.42 -16.17 -12.72
N ALA A 332 7.83 -15.28 -11.93
CA ALA A 332 8.11 -15.15 -10.50
C ALA A 332 7.55 -16.31 -9.66
N PHE A 333 6.42 -16.93 -10.07
CA PHE A 333 5.69 -17.83 -9.18
C PHE A 333 5.53 -19.27 -9.69
N LYS A 334 5.83 -19.57 -10.96
CA LYS A 334 5.64 -20.92 -11.58
C LYS A 334 6.34 -22.08 -10.86
N ASP A 335 7.47 -21.79 -10.20
CA ASP A 335 8.28 -22.80 -9.50
C ASP A 335 7.92 -22.91 -8.00
N ARG A 336 6.97 -22.11 -7.53
CA ARG A 336 6.58 -21.99 -6.11
C ARG A 336 5.14 -22.41 -5.85
N VAL A 337 4.24 -22.10 -6.79
CA VAL A 337 2.81 -22.44 -6.72
C VAL A 337 2.32 -22.89 -8.10
N GLU A 338 1.22 -23.62 -8.14
CA GLU A 338 0.58 -23.96 -9.40
C GLU A 338 -0.13 -22.72 -9.98
N VAL A 339 0.36 -22.24 -11.13
CA VAL A 339 -0.22 -21.07 -11.82
C VAL A 339 -1.15 -21.56 -12.93
N TYR A 340 -2.41 -21.14 -12.86
CA TYR A 340 -3.43 -21.36 -13.88
C TYR A 340 -3.77 -20.04 -14.59
N LEU A 341 -4.38 -20.14 -15.77
CA LEU A 341 -4.65 -18.99 -16.63
C LEU A 341 -6.08 -19.04 -17.15
N SER A 342 -6.73 -17.89 -17.33
CA SER A 342 -7.94 -17.84 -18.16
C SER A 342 -7.57 -18.02 -19.64
N SER A 343 -8.55 -18.27 -20.49
CA SER A 343 -8.32 -18.64 -21.90
C SER A 343 -7.44 -17.66 -22.69
N SER A 344 -7.61 -16.34 -22.50
CA SER A 344 -6.80 -15.33 -23.23
C SER A 344 -5.33 -15.33 -22.81
N PRO A 345 -4.96 -15.26 -21.50
CA PRO A 345 -3.58 -15.43 -21.06
C PRO A 345 -2.95 -16.76 -21.45
N ALA A 346 -3.70 -17.87 -21.35
CA ALA A 346 -3.22 -19.20 -21.70
C ALA A 346 -2.80 -19.27 -23.18
N LYS A 347 -3.67 -18.79 -24.08
CA LYS A 347 -3.37 -18.68 -25.51
C LYS A 347 -2.19 -17.77 -25.81
N TYR A 348 -2.11 -16.63 -25.12
CA TYR A 348 -1.03 -15.67 -25.32
C TYR A 348 0.35 -16.24 -24.95
N LEU A 349 0.43 -17.05 -23.89
CA LEU A 349 1.68 -17.65 -23.43
C LEU A 349 1.99 -19.03 -24.07
N ASN A 350 1.12 -19.55 -24.94
CA ASN A 350 1.15 -20.93 -25.44
C ASN A 350 1.20 -21.97 -24.30
N MET A 351 0.33 -21.78 -23.28
CA MET A 351 0.20 -22.62 -22.09
C MET A 351 -1.26 -23.09 -21.94
N GLU A 352 -1.86 -23.55 -23.02
CA GLU A 352 -3.27 -23.95 -23.06
C GLU A 352 -3.57 -25.10 -22.08
N GLU A 353 -2.58 -25.93 -21.74
CA GLU A 353 -2.69 -26.99 -20.72
C GLU A 353 -2.90 -26.43 -19.30
N ARG A 354 -2.52 -25.17 -19.06
CA ARG A 354 -2.79 -24.42 -17.81
C ARG A 354 -4.03 -23.53 -17.92
N GLY A 355 -4.68 -23.54 -19.08
CA GLY A 355 -5.87 -22.75 -19.36
C GLY A 355 -7.13 -23.37 -18.78
N MET A 356 -7.99 -22.53 -18.14
CA MET A 356 -9.32 -22.98 -17.71
C MET A 356 -10.35 -21.86 -17.73
N ALA A 357 -11.62 -22.25 -17.84
CA ALA A 357 -12.72 -21.31 -17.72
C ALA A 357 -12.85 -20.80 -16.27
N VAL A 358 -13.09 -19.50 -16.10
CA VAL A 358 -13.20 -18.85 -14.79
C VAL A 358 -14.23 -19.53 -13.87
N GLY A 359 -15.38 -19.94 -14.44
CA GLY A 359 -16.44 -20.63 -13.68
C GLY A 359 -16.03 -22.00 -13.09
N LYS A 360 -14.95 -22.61 -13.61
CA LYS A 360 -14.44 -23.90 -13.14
C LYS A 360 -13.29 -23.78 -12.12
N MET A 361 -12.78 -22.57 -11.91
CA MET A 361 -11.61 -22.36 -11.06
C MET A 361 -11.86 -22.75 -9.59
N ARG A 362 -13.09 -22.56 -9.11
CA ARG A 362 -13.49 -22.97 -7.74
C ARG A 362 -13.39 -24.49 -7.56
N GLU A 363 -13.88 -25.26 -8.50
CA GLU A 363 -13.85 -26.72 -8.47
C GLU A 363 -12.42 -27.26 -8.60
N ALA A 364 -11.54 -26.53 -9.31
CA ALA A 364 -10.13 -26.84 -9.43
C ALA A 364 -9.30 -26.52 -8.17
N GLY A 365 -9.93 -25.90 -7.15
CA GLY A 365 -9.28 -25.57 -5.88
C GLY A 365 -8.30 -24.42 -6.00
N ILE A 366 -8.58 -23.42 -6.85
CA ILE A 366 -7.80 -22.17 -6.90
C ILE A 366 -8.03 -21.38 -5.60
N ASP A 367 -6.96 -20.97 -4.95
CA ASP A 367 -7.00 -20.27 -3.66
C ASP A 367 -7.41 -18.80 -3.84
N PHE A 368 -6.82 -18.10 -4.81
CA PHE A 368 -7.26 -16.76 -5.22
C PHE A 368 -6.94 -16.47 -6.69
N ILE A 369 -7.62 -15.48 -7.23
CA ILE A 369 -7.49 -15.02 -8.61
C ILE A 369 -6.77 -13.68 -8.65
N ILE A 370 -5.80 -13.53 -9.55
CA ILE A 370 -5.15 -12.26 -9.89
C ILE A 370 -5.82 -11.71 -11.14
N SER A 371 -6.54 -10.60 -11.01
CA SER A 371 -7.22 -9.93 -12.12
C SER A 371 -6.38 -8.75 -12.62
N LEU A 372 -5.84 -8.85 -13.85
CA LEU A 372 -5.07 -7.78 -14.48
C LEU A 372 -5.97 -6.95 -15.39
N GLY A 373 -6.23 -5.71 -14.99
CA GLY A 373 -7.11 -4.77 -15.69
C GLY A 373 -7.74 -3.79 -14.73
N GLY A 374 -8.83 -3.12 -15.12
CA GLY A 374 -9.63 -2.26 -14.25
C GLY A 374 -10.84 -2.99 -13.65
N ASP A 375 -11.71 -2.22 -12.96
CA ASP A 375 -12.93 -2.73 -12.31
C ASP A 375 -13.80 -3.59 -13.23
N GLY A 376 -13.97 -3.20 -14.50
CA GLY A 376 -14.75 -3.96 -15.47
C GLY A 376 -14.19 -5.37 -15.77
N THR A 377 -12.89 -5.60 -15.59
CA THR A 377 -12.30 -6.95 -15.72
C THR A 377 -12.65 -7.81 -14.51
N ILE A 378 -12.62 -7.21 -13.31
CA ILE A 378 -13.02 -7.87 -12.06
C ILE A 378 -14.50 -8.27 -12.12
N LEU A 379 -15.39 -7.31 -12.44
CA LEU A 379 -16.84 -7.53 -12.54
C LEU A 379 -17.17 -8.67 -13.53
N ARG A 380 -16.56 -8.64 -14.73
CA ARG A 380 -16.75 -9.70 -15.75
C ARG A 380 -16.35 -11.08 -15.23
N ASN A 381 -15.26 -11.19 -14.48
CA ASN A 381 -14.81 -12.47 -13.96
C ASN A 381 -15.66 -12.92 -12.78
N MET A 382 -16.05 -11.98 -11.92
CA MET A 382 -16.92 -12.25 -10.77
C MET A 382 -18.30 -12.77 -11.20
N SER A 383 -18.89 -12.20 -12.28
CA SER A 383 -20.19 -12.65 -12.80
C SER A 383 -20.20 -14.07 -13.34
N LYS A 384 -19.02 -14.62 -13.74
CA LYS A 384 -18.88 -16.00 -14.22
C LYS A 384 -18.78 -17.04 -13.10
N MET A 385 -18.72 -16.61 -11.84
CA MET A 385 -18.59 -17.50 -10.67
C MET A 385 -19.87 -17.44 -9.84
N ASN A 386 -20.48 -18.60 -9.61
CA ASN A 386 -21.62 -18.70 -8.71
C ASN A 386 -21.16 -18.49 -7.25
N ASP A 387 -20.16 -19.23 -6.78
CA ASP A 387 -19.47 -19.02 -5.52
C ASP A 387 -18.08 -18.43 -5.80
N PRO A 388 -17.88 -17.11 -5.70
CA PRO A 388 -16.63 -16.45 -6.09
C PRO A 388 -15.45 -16.84 -5.22
N ILE A 389 -14.31 -17.07 -5.88
CA ILE A 389 -13.00 -17.14 -5.24
C ILE A 389 -12.53 -15.71 -4.94
N PRO A 390 -11.75 -15.47 -3.88
CA PRO A 390 -11.14 -14.17 -3.63
C PRO A 390 -10.36 -13.64 -4.85
N ILE A 391 -10.59 -12.38 -5.23
CA ILE A 391 -9.92 -11.73 -6.36
C ILE A 391 -9.00 -10.63 -5.85
N LEU A 392 -7.74 -10.66 -6.28
CA LEU A 392 -6.77 -9.58 -6.17
C LEU A 392 -6.81 -8.76 -7.47
N GLY A 393 -7.20 -7.51 -7.38
CA GLY A 393 -7.25 -6.61 -8.53
C GLY A 393 -5.96 -5.81 -8.70
N VAL A 394 -5.24 -6.02 -9.79
CA VAL A 394 -4.10 -5.18 -10.21
C VAL A 394 -4.58 -4.18 -11.25
N ASN A 395 -4.45 -2.91 -10.94
CA ASN A 395 -4.93 -1.82 -11.78
C ASN A 395 -3.97 -1.57 -12.96
N MET A 396 -4.38 -1.96 -14.15
CA MET A 396 -3.57 -1.74 -15.36
C MET A 396 -4.04 -0.52 -16.19
N GLY A 397 -4.79 0.39 -15.57
CA GLY A 397 -5.38 1.55 -16.26
C GLY A 397 -5.68 2.70 -15.31
N THR A 398 -6.86 3.29 -15.42
CA THR A 398 -7.32 4.37 -14.51
C THR A 398 -7.72 3.80 -13.15
N LEU A 399 -7.54 4.60 -12.11
CA LEU A 399 -7.86 4.26 -10.71
C LEU A 399 -9.27 3.66 -10.58
N GLY A 400 -9.36 2.42 -10.10
CA GLY A 400 -10.61 1.68 -9.84
C GLY A 400 -11.12 1.83 -8.40
N PHE A 401 -12.34 1.33 -8.13
CA PHE A 401 -12.86 1.12 -6.77
C PHE A 401 -12.63 -0.31 -6.28
N LEU A 402 -12.34 -1.24 -7.20
CA LEU A 402 -12.18 -2.66 -6.93
C LEU A 402 -10.74 -3.15 -7.20
N ALA A 403 -10.03 -2.54 -8.19
CA ALA A 403 -8.64 -2.79 -8.48
C ALA A 403 -7.79 -1.74 -7.74
N ASP A 404 -7.20 -2.12 -6.61
CA ASP A 404 -6.50 -1.22 -5.69
C ASP A 404 -4.99 -1.49 -5.58
N VAL A 405 -4.46 -2.48 -6.32
CA VAL A 405 -3.02 -2.76 -6.38
C VAL A 405 -2.42 -2.13 -7.62
N GLU A 406 -1.41 -1.29 -7.44
CA GLU A 406 -0.67 -0.70 -8.55
C GLU A 406 0.26 -1.73 -9.21
N PRO A 407 0.55 -1.61 -10.52
CA PRO A 407 1.37 -2.60 -11.25
C PRO A 407 2.75 -2.81 -10.64
N GLU A 408 3.35 -1.75 -10.11
CA GLU A 408 4.67 -1.76 -9.49
C GLU A 408 4.70 -2.63 -8.24
N ASP A 409 3.61 -2.66 -7.48
CA ASP A 409 3.47 -3.40 -6.23
C ASP A 409 2.93 -4.82 -6.41
N ALA A 410 2.51 -5.19 -7.63
CA ALA A 410 1.81 -6.44 -7.90
C ALA A 410 2.58 -7.68 -7.43
N ILE A 411 3.87 -7.79 -7.79
CA ILE A 411 4.70 -8.96 -7.43
C ILE A 411 4.84 -9.09 -5.92
N GLN A 412 5.14 -7.99 -5.22
CA GLN A 412 5.31 -7.99 -3.77
C GLN A 412 3.99 -8.31 -3.04
N THR A 413 2.88 -7.79 -3.55
CA THR A 413 1.55 -8.04 -2.99
C THR A 413 1.16 -9.51 -3.15
N ILE A 414 1.37 -10.11 -4.34
CA ILE A 414 1.14 -11.53 -4.58
C ILE A 414 2.05 -12.38 -3.68
N GLU A 415 3.34 -12.02 -3.56
CA GLU A 415 4.28 -12.69 -2.66
C GLU A 415 3.75 -12.74 -1.22
N SER A 416 3.29 -11.60 -0.71
CA SER A 416 2.71 -11.52 0.64
C SER A 416 1.45 -12.38 0.78
N ALA A 417 0.62 -12.46 -0.29
CA ALA A 417 -0.59 -13.27 -0.31
C ALA A 417 -0.34 -14.77 -0.21
N LEU A 418 0.82 -15.25 -0.66
CA LEU A 418 1.14 -16.69 -0.60
C LEU A 418 1.18 -17.24 0.83
N SER A 419 1.50 -16.41 1.81
CA SER A 419 1.53 -16.77 3.25
C SER A 419 0.18 -16.63 3.94
N GLY A 420 -0.80 -16.02 3.27
CA GLY A 420 -2.12 -15.72 3.77
C GLY A 420 -2.53 -14.30 3.42
N PHE A 421 -3.83 -14.04 3.33
CA PHE A 421 -4.36 -12.74 2.93
C PHE A 421 -5.69 -12.45 3.60
N MET A 422 -6.01 -11.16 3.70
CA MET A 422 -7.33 -10.70 4.09
C MET A 422 -8.19 -10.45 2.86
N TYR A 423 -9.50 -10.65 2.97
CA TYR A 423 -10.46 -10.28 1.94
C TYR A 423 -11.74 -9.73 2.54
N ASP A 424 -12.37 -8.79 1.86
CA ASP A 424 -13.70 -8.34 2.20
C ASP A 424 -14.76 -9.10 1.38
N GLU A 425 -15.96 -9.21 1.93
CA GLU A 425 -17.11 -9.76 1.25
C GLU A 425 -18.07 -8.62 0.88
N ARG A 426 -18.41 -8.53 -0.39
CA ARG A 426 -19.37 -7.56 -0.93
C ARG A 426 -20.64 -8.28 -1.33
N PRO A 427 -21.81 -7.86 -0.82
CA PRO A 427 -23.07 -8.46 -1.21
C PRO A 427 -23.30 -8.31 -2.71
N ARG A 428 -23.92 -9.34 -3.32
CA ARG A 428 -24.32 -9.35 -4.72
C ARG A 428 -25.83 -9.41 -4.86
N LEU A 429 -26.34 -8.86 -5.94
CA LEU A 429 -27.75 -9.02 -6.34
C LEU A 429 -27.89 -10.29 -7.18
N GLU A 430 -28.86 -11.14 -6.84
CA GLU A 430 -29.33 -12.23 -7.67
C GLU A 430 -30.50 -11.76 -8.53
N LEU A 431 -30.42 -12.02 -9.83
CA LEU A 431 -31.45 -11.73 -10.79
C LEU A 431 -32.15 -13.00 -11.24
N SER A 432 -33.46 -13.02 -11.24
CA SER A 432 -34.28 -14.05 -11.87
C SER A 432 -35.41 -13.46 -12.70
N VAL A 433 -35.82 -14.17 -13.74
CA VAL A 433 -36.98 -13.84 -14.58
C VAL A 433 -37.94 -15.03 -14.55
N ASN A 434 -39.19 -14.78 -14.16
CA ASN A 434 -40.20 -15.82 -13.99
C ASN A 434 -39.75 -16.99 -13.10
N GLY A 435 -38.97 -16.66 -12.05
CA GLY A 435 -38.39 -17.65 -11.14
C GLY A 435 -37.15 -18.40 -11.68
N LYS A 436 -36.76 -18.22 -12.93
CA LYS A 436 -35.54 -18.82 -13.50
C LYS A 436 -34.35 -17.90 -13.17
N PHE A 437 -33.32 -18.47 -12.54
CA PHE A 437 -32.06 -17.76 -12.29
C PHE A 437 -31.39 -17.33 -13.60
N ILE A 438 -30.95 -16.08 -13.65
CA ILE A 438 -30.31 -15.48 -14.82
C ILE A 438 -28.83 -15.16 -14.51
N GLY A 439 -28.54 -14.55 -13.35
CA GLY A 439 -27.16 -14.18 -13.00
C GLY A 439 -27.07 -13.40 -11.71
N ASN A 440 -25.83 -13.00 -11.37
CA ASN A 440 -25.53 -12.19 -10.21
C ASN A 440 -24.81 -10.91 -10.64
N ALA A 441 -25.04 -9.79 -9.93
CA ALA A 441 -24.39 -8.51 -10.11
C ALA A 441 -23.67 -8.05 -8.83
N ILE A 442 -22.49 -7.47 -8.96
CA ILE A 442 -21.73 -6.81 -7.88
C ILE A 442 -22.17 -5.36 -7.74
N ASN A 443 -22.27 -4.62 -8.86
CA ASN A 443 -22.66 -3.21 -8.84
C ASN A 443 -24.16 -3.04 -8.94
N GLU A 444 -24.74 -3.41 -10.08
CA GLU A 444 -26.15 -3.12 -10.34
C GLU A 444 -26.81 -4.06 -11.33
N VAL A 445 -28.13 -4.14 -11.20
CA VAL A 445 -29.07 -4.62 -12.22
C VAL A 445 -29.85 -3.42 -12.74
N VAL A 446 -29.89 -3.25 -14.06
CA VAL A 446 -30.63 -2.17 -14.71
C VAL A 446 -31.74 -2.74 -15.56
N ALA A 447 -32.96 -2.32 -15.31
CA ALA A 447 -34.10 -2.56 -16.20
C ALA A 447 -34.32 -1.30 -17.06
N THR A 448 -34.09 -1.39 -18.36
CA THR A 448 -34.20 -0.24 -19.27
C THR A 448 -35.05 -0.56 -20.51
N SER A 449 -35.56 0.48 -21.17
CA SER A 449 -36.31 0.33 -22.42
C SER A 449 -35.42 -0.33 -23.50
N ALA A 450 -35.96 -1.31 -24.21
CA ALA A 450 -35.35 -1.85 -25.41
C ALA A 450 -35.28 -0.84 -26.57
N TYR A 451 -36.04 0.24 -26.48
CA TYR A 451 -36.16 1.23 -27.54
C TYR A 451 -35.65 2.60 -27.05
N PRO A 452 -34.67 3.20 -27.74
CA PRO A 452 -34.16 4.53 -27.39
C PRO A 452 -35.27 5.59 -27.33
N ALA A 453 -35.20 6.48 -26.35
CA ALA A 453 -36.16 7.59 -26.15
C ALA A 453 -37.63 7.17 -25.97
N LYS A 454 -37.89 5.95 -25.55
CA LYS A 454 -39.20 5.43 -25.23
C LYS A 454 -39.31 5.08 -23.75
N MET A 455 -39.88 5.98 -22.95
CA MET A 455 -40.11 5.73 -21.53
C MET A 455 -41.00 4.52 -21.30
N MET A 456 -40.67 3.77 -20.26
CA MET A 456 -41.44 2.64 -19.76
C MET A 456 -42.20 3.04 -18.50
N THR A 457 -43.22 2.25 -18.13
CA THR A 457 -43.87 2.36 -16.82
C THR A 457 -43.56 1.09 -16.06
N TYR A 458 -42.83 1.23 -14.98
CA TYR A 458 -42.40 0.17 -14.10
C TYR A 458 -43.27 0.11 -12.85
N GLU A 459 -43.87 -1.03 -12.55
CA GLU A 459 -44.41 -1.33 -11.22
C GLU A 459 -43.31 -1.99 -10.40
N ILE A 460 -42.98 -1.40 -9.26
CA ILE A 460 -41.96 -1.90 -8.36
C ILE A 460 -42.61 -2.33 -7.06
N PHE A 461 -42.34 -3.56 -6.66
CA PHE A 461 -42.78 -4.10 -5.37
C PHE A 461 -41.56 -4.41 -4.53
N VAL A 462 -41.63 -4.11 -3.24
CA VAL A 462 -40.63 -4.48 -2.22
C VAL A 462 -41.33 -5.38 -1.20
N ASN A 463 -40.85 -6.61 -1.04
CA ASN A 463 -41.47 -7.59 -0.15
C ASN A 463 -42.99 -7.74 -0.42
N ARG A 464 -43.35 -7.84 -1.71
CA ARG A 464 -44.75 -7.96 -2.20
C ARG A 464 -45.64 -6.74 -1.95
N ARG A 465 -45.09 -5.62 -1.45
CA ARG A 465 -45.84 -4.35 -1.29
C ARG A 465 -45.47 -3.41 -2.42
N LEU A 466 -46.47 -2.83 -3.04
CA LEU A 466 -46.25 -1.85 -4.11
C LEU A 466 -45.52 -0.63 -3.55
N LEU A 467 -44.28 -0.42 -4.04
CA LEU A 467 -43.51 0.78 -3.78
C LEU A 467 -44.05 1.97 -4.60
N GLY A 468 -44.39 1.70 -5.85
CA GLY A 468 -44.94 2.69 -6.74
C GLY A 468 -44.87 2.32 -8.21
N GLU A 469 -45.54 3.18 -9.03
CA GLU A 469 -45.44 3.18 -10.48
C GLU A 469 -44.51 4.31 -10.92
N ILE A 470 -43.42 3.95 -11.59
CA ILE A 470 -42.41 4.91 -12.06
C ILE A 470 -42.39 4.90 -13.58
N ARG A 471 -42.66 6.06 -14.20
CA ARG A 471 -42.44 6.26 -15.63
C ARG A 471 -41.06 6.86 -15.84
N ALA A 472 -40.17 6.12 -16.50
CA ALA A 472 -38.77 6.46 -16.66
C ALA A 472 -38.16 5.76 -17.89
N ASP A 473 -36.95 6.14 -18.29
CA ASP A 473 -36.18 5.41 -19.30
C ASP A 473 -35.65 4.06 -18.75
N GLY A 474 -35.43 3.98 -17.45
CA GLY A 474 -35.00 2.76 -16.76
C GLY A 474 -35.01 2.89 -15.24
N ILE A 475 -34.72 1.81 -14.58
CA ILE A 475 -34.51 1.74 -13.12
C ILE A 475 -33.21 1.00 -12.85
N VAL A 476 -32.37 1.58 -12.01
CA VAL A 476 -31.14 0.95 -11.49
C VAL A 476 -31.41 0.37 -10.12
N PHE A 477 -31.09 -0.90 -9.92
CA PHE A 477 -31.06 -1.58 -8.63
C PHE A 477 -29.60 -1.83 -8.29
N ALA A 478 -29.05 -1.07 -7.34
CA ALA A 478 -27.62 -1.12 -7.05
C ALA A 478 -27.33 -1.61 -5.64
N THR A 479 -26.18 -2.27 -5.50
CA THR A 479 -25.56 -2.54 -4.20
C THR A 479 -24.89 -1.26 -3.68
N PRO A 480 -24.45 -1.19 -2.41
CA PRO A 480 -23.59 -0.11 -1.94
C PRO A 480 -22.30 0.03 -2.78
N THR A 481 -21.69 -1.09 -3.20
CA THR A 481 -20.53 -1.08 -4.10
C THR A 481 -20.87 -0.39 -5.43
N GLY A 482 -22.03 -0.67 -6.00
CA GLY A 482 -22.54 -0.06 -7.24
C GLY A 482 -23.02 1.38 -7.08
N SER A 483 -23.14 1.90 -5.85
CA SER A 483 -23.54 3.29 -5.62
C SER A 483 -22.59 4.32 -6.25
N THR A 484 -21.34 3.95 -6.48
CA THR A 484 -20.31 4.76 -7.14
C THR A 484 -20.18 4.48 -8.64
N ALA A 485 -21.02 3.59 -9.19
CA ALA A 485 -21.05 3.21 -10.61
C ALA A 485 -22.23 3.90 -11.33
N TYR A 486 -23.05 3.17 -12.07
CA TYR A 486 -24.13 3.75 -12.87
C TYR A 486 -25.25 4.40 -12.03
N ALA A 487 -25.47 3.89 -10.80
CA ALA A 487 -26.42 4.50 -9.87
C ALA A 487 -26.09 5.97 -9.57
N MET A 488 -24.79 6.29 -9.39
CA MET A 488 -24.32 7.67 -9.19
C MET A 488 -24.64 8.55 -10.41
N SER A 489 -24.37 8.06 -11.61
CA SER A 489 -24.68 8.78 -12.87
C SER A 489 -26.17 9.01 -13.06
N ALA A 490 -27.02 8.14 -12.52
CA ALA A 490 -28.49 8.30 -12.50
C ALA A 490 -29.00 9.24 -11.38
N GLY A 491 -28.10 9.85 -10.58
CA GLY A 491 -28.45 10.75 -9.47
C GLY A 491 -28.77 10.03 -8.16
N GLY A 492 -28.34 8.80 -8.00
CA GLY A 492 -28.40 8.06 -6.74
C GLY A 492 -27.39 8.57 -5.70
N PRO A 493 -27.62 8.34 -4.41
CA PRO A 493 -26.68 8.68 -3.36
C PRO A 493 -25.47 7.74 -3.37
N ILE A 494 -24.31 8.25 -2.92
CA ILE A 494 -23.15 7.42 -2.59
C ILE A 494 -23.43 6.74 -1.24
N VAL A 495 -23.31 5.43 -1.21
CA VAL A 495 -23.53 4.60 -0.02
C VAL A 495 -22.26 3.82 0.28
N THR A 496 -21.82 3.87 1.54
CA THR A 496 -20.63 3.14 1.95
C THR A 496 -20.88 1.63 1.92
N PRO A 497 -19.89 0.82 1.59
CA PRO A 497 -20.05 -0.64 1.48
C PRO A 497 -20.57 -1.34 2.74
N GLU A 498 -20.39 -0.71 3.92
CA GLU A 498 -20.84 -1.24 5.22
C GLU A 498 -22.35 -1.11 5.43
N VAL A 499 -23.04 -0.32 4.61
CA VAL A 499 -24.51 -0.15 4.72
C VAL A 499 -25.21 -1.25 3.96
N ASP A 500 -25.85 -2.17 4.67
CA ASP A 500 -26.55 -3.33 4.10
C ASP A 500 -27.88 -2.92 3.44
N SER A 501 -27.82 -2.43 2.20
CA SER A 501 -28.96 -1.83 1.50
C SER A 501 -28.93 -2.04 -0.01
N ILE A 502 -30.11 -1.99 -0.65
CA ILE A 502 -30.29 -1.91 -2.10
C ILE A 502 -30.79 -0.51 -2.44
N LEU A 503 -30.15 0.13 -3.42
CA LEU A 503 -30.58 1.39 -3.99
C LEU A 503 -31.52 1.11 -5.17
N ILE A 504 -32.62 1.86 -5.26
CA ILE A 504 -33.57 1.86 -6.40
C ILE A 504 -33.55 3.25 -6.98
N VAL A 505 -32.90 3.44 -8.13
CA VAL A 505 -32.63 4.73 -8.72
C VAL A 505 -33.31 4.85 -10.11
N PRO A 506 -34.31 5.71 -10.28
CA PRO A 506 -34.92 5.94 -11.59
C PRO A 506 -33.96 6.67 -12.55
N ILE A 507 -33.92 6.23 -13.81
CA ILE A 507 -33.14 6.89 -14.88
C ILE A 507 -34.12 7.83 -15.64
N ALA A 508 -33.81 9.12 -15.69
CA ALA A 508 -34.58 10.15 -16.37
C ALA A 508 -36.11 10.04 -16.12
N PRO A 509 -36.56 10.07 -14.85
CA PRO A 509 -37.98 9.89 -14.54
C PRO A 509 -38.84 11.05 -15.08
N PHE A 510 -40.04 10.71 -15.57
CA PHE A 510 -40.99 11.72 -16.06
C PHE A 510 -41.43 12.71 -14.98
N LYS A 511 -41.63 12.22 -13.75
CA LYS A 511 -42.00 13.06 -12.61
C LYS A 511 -40.76 13.53 -11.88
N LEU A 512 -40.53 14.83 -11.76
CA LEU A 512 -39.45 15.43 -11.00
C LEU A 512 -39.46 15.09 -9.50
N SER A 513 -40.60 14.67 -8.96
CA SER A 513 -40.76 14.20 -7.58
C SER A 513 -40.27 12.77 -7.34
N SER A 514 -40.00 12.01 -8.41
CA SER A 514 -39.41 10.66 -8.24
C SER A 514 -38.03 10.77 -7.65
N ARG A 515 -37.83 10.16 -6.48
CA ARG A 515 -36.56 10.16 -5.75
C ARG A 515 -36.01 8.74 -5.69
N PRO A 516 -34.67 8.56 -5.60
CA PRO A 516 -34.08 7.29 -5.25
C PRO A 516 -34.61 6.76 -3.92
N TRP A 517 -34.75 5.44 -3.84
CA TRP A 517 -35.10 4.73 -2.62
C TRP A 517 -33.94 3.91 -2.14
N ILE A 518 -33.80 3.76 -0.81
CA ILE A 518 -32.88 2.83 -0.16
C ILE A 518 -33.73 1.86 0.64
N VAL A 519 -33.55 0.56 0.39
CA VAL A 519 -34.27 -0.51 1.08
C VAL A 519 -33.29 -1.51 1.69
N PRO A 520 -33.65 -2.24 2.75
CA PRO A 520 -32.78 -3.28 3.32
C PRO A 520 -32.34 -4.29 2.26
N PHE A 521 -31.09 -4.76 2.35
CA PHE A 521 -30.51 -5.66 1.35
C PHE A 521 -31.23 -7.02 1.27
N ASP A 522 -31.87 -7.47 2.35
CA ASP A 522 -32.66 -8.71 2.38
C ASP A 522 -34.05 -8.55 1.72
N SER A 523 -34.35 -7.38 1.17
CA SER A 523 -35.63 -7.18 0.47
C SER A 523 -35.67 -7.95 -0.85
N GLU A 524 -36.80 -8.59 -1.13
CA GLU A 524 -37.14 -9.11 -2.46
C GLU A 524 -37.80 -8.01 -3.27
N ILE A 525 -37.18 -7.60 -4.35
CA ILE A 525 -37.70 -6.57 -5.26
C ILE A 525 -38.27 -7.26 -6.50
N THR A 526 -39.52 -6.95 -6.83
CA THR A 526 -40.17 -7.44 -8.04
C THR A 526 -40.47 -6.27 -8.95
N VAL A 527 -40.16 -6.41 -10.23
CA VAL A 527 -40.41 -5.39 -11.28
C VAL A 527 -41.28 -5.96 -12.38
N ARG A 528 -42.27 -5.20 -12.82
CA ARG A 528 -43.11 -5.51 -13.97
C ARG A 528 -43.23 -4.31 -14.91
N SER A 529 -43.34 -4.57 -16.20
CA SER A 529 -43.72 -3.56 -17.18
C SER A 529 -45.25 -3.44 -17.29
N LYS A 530 -45.77 -2.21 -17.31
CA LYS A 530 -47.21 -1.97 -17.55
C LYS A 530 -47.56 -1.70 -18.99
N LEU A 531 -46.59 -1.53 -19.88
CA LEU A 531 -46.88 -1.13 -21.25
C LEU A 531 -46.92 -2.33 -22.19
N PRO A 532 -48.09 -2.71 -22.70
CA PRO A 532 -48.20 -3.78 -23.67
C PRO A 532 -47.37 -3.47 -24.93
N LYS A 533 -46.79 -4.51 -25.53
CA LYS A 533 -45.99 -4.42 -26.76
C LYS A 533 -44.69 -3.59 -26.62
N ARG A 534 -44.24 -3.28 -25.40
CA ARG A 534 -42.93 -2.67 -25.15
C ARG A 534 -42.09 -3.57 -24.31
N GLU A 535 -40.84 -3.73 -24.71
CA GLU A 535 -39.89 -4.65 -24.09
C GLU A 535 -38.88 -3.89 -23.23
N ILE A 536 -38.48 -4.51 -22.15
CA ILE A 536 -37.37 -4.10 -21.29
C ILE A 536 -36.19 -5.01 -21.60
N VAL A 537 -34.99 -4.45 -21.63
CA VAL A 537 -33.73 -5.20 -21.56
C VAL A 537 -33.17 -5.08 -20.17
N ILE A 538 -32.51 -6.15 -19.72
CA ILE A 538 -31.82 -6.17 -18.44
C ILE A 538 -30.32 -6.09 -18.68
N VAL A 539 -29.67 -5.23 -17.91
CA VAL A 539 -28.21 -5.05 -17.89
C VAL A 539 -27.69 -5.37 -16.50
N THR A 540 -26.62 -6.14 -16.38
CA THR A 540 -25.94 -6.41 -15.10
C THR A 540 -24.48 -6.03 -15.21
N ASP A 541 -23.98 -5.23 -14.25
CA ASP A 541 -22.58 -4.78 -14.21
C ASP A 541 -22.09 -4.26 -15.57
N GLY A 542 -22.91 -3.46 -16.26
CA GLY A 542 -22.62 -2.87 -17.57
C GLY A 542 -22.74 -3.83 -18.77
N LYS A 543 -23.24 -5.05 -18.57
CA LYS A 543 -23.46 -6.01 -19.66
C LYS A 543 -24.93 -6.32 -19.84
N VAL A 544 -25.39 -6.29 -21.10
CA VAL A 544 -26.72 -6.80 -21.44
C VAL A 544 -26.73 -8.32 -21.30
N ILE A 545 -27.79 -8.85 -20.69
CA ILE A 545 -27.89 -10.29 -20.46
C ILE A 545 -28.38 -10.98 -21.73
N THR A 546 -27.63 -12.01 -22.11
CA THR A 546 -27.97 -12.97 -23.16
C THR A 546 -28.29 -14.34 -22.55
N PRO A 547 -29.00 -15.23 -23.25
CA PRO A 547 -29.15 -16.62 -22.83
C PRO A 547 -27.78 -17.29 -22.55
N PRO A 548 -27.71 -18.26 -21.61
CA PRO A 548 -26.44 -18.84 -21.17
C PRO A 548 -25.59 -19.48 -22.28
N ASP A 549 -26.24 -19.89 -23.35
CA ASP A 549 -25.62 -20.62 -24.48
C ASP A 549 -25.09 -19.66 -25.58
N ILE A 550 -25.25 -18.36 -25.43
CA ILE A 550 -24.89 -17.35 -26.43
C ILE A 550 -23.79 -16.45 -25.90
N GLU A 551 -22.60 -16.52 -26.48
CA GLU A 551 -21.44 -15.70 -26.10
C GLU A 551 -21.38 -14.33 -26.84
N THR A 552 -22.32 -14.03 -27.73
CA THR A 552 -22.33 -12.81 -28.53
C THR A 552 -23.19 -11.71 -27.88
N GLU A 553 -22.75 -10.45 -27.99
CA GLU A 553 -23.51 -9.27 -27.53
C GLU A 553 -24.33 -8.64 -28.67
N ARG A 554 -24.97 -9.45 -29.53
CA ARG A 554 -25.81 -8.93 -30.60
C ARG A 554 -27.19 -8.55 -30.05
N PRO A 555 -27.81 -7.43 -30.52
CA PRO A 555 -29.09 -6.99 -30.00
C PRO A 555 -30.25 -8.00 -30.13
N GLU A 556 -30.15 -8.90 -31.11
CA GLU A 556 -31.12 -10.00 -31.29
C GLU A 556 -31.04 -11.08 -30.20
N ASP A 557 -29.90 -11.19 -29.53
CA ASP A 557 -29.63 -12.23 -28.53
C ASP A 557 -30.01 -11.78 -27.10
N TYR A 558 -30.46 -10.53 -26.91
CA TYR A 558 -30.78 -9.98 -25.59
C TYR A 558 -32.04 -10.64 -25.02
N ILE A 559 -32.01 -10.94 -23.70
CA ILE A 559 -33.23 -11.34 -22.99
C ILE A 559 -34.15 -10.15 -22.91
N ARG A 560 -35.32 -10.26 -23.55
CA ARG A 560 -36.37 -9.24 -23.61
C ARG A 560 -37.48 -9.60 -22.64
N ILE A 561 -37.86 -8.65 -21.82
CA ILE A 561 -38.88 -8.77 -20.79
C ILE A 561 -40.12 -8.03 -21.28
N ASN A 562 -41.26 -8.70 -21.29
CA ASN A 562 -42.56 -8.14 -21.69
C ASN A 562 -43.48 -7.92 -20.47
N GLU A 563 -44.71 -7.48 -20.69
CA GLU A 563 -45.68 -7.16 -19.65
C GLU A 563 -46.11 -8.35 -18.76
N ASN A 564 -45.92 -9.59 -19.23
CA ASN A 564 -46.28 -10.80 -18.49
C ASN A 564 -45.13 -11.34 -17.66
N ASP A 565 -43.92 -10.85 -17.89
CA ASP A 565 -42.73 -11.32 -17.20
C ASP A 565 -42.52 -10.64 -15.86
N ILE A 566 -42.04 -11.39 -14.91
CA ILE A 566 -41.72 -10.92 -13.56
C ILE A 566 -40.19 -10.97 -13.38
N VAL A 567 -39.59 -9.80 -13.24
CA VAL A 567 -38.17 -9.68 -12.87
C VAL A 567 -38.06 -9.63 -11.35
N THR A 568 -37.29 -10.51 -10.77
CA THR A 568 -37.06 -10.54 -9.32
C THR A 568 -35.58 -10.32 -9.03
N ILE A 569 -35.30 -9.39 -8.10
CA ILE A 569 -33.97 -9.00 -7.62
C ILE A 569 -33.94 -9.18 -6.12
N LYS A 570 -32.95 -9.89 -5.62
CA LYS A 570 -32.78 -10.15 -4.18
C LYS A 570 -31.29 -10.37 -3.84
N ARG A 571 -30.96 -10.56 -2.57
CA ARG A 571 -29.62 -10.94 -2.13
C ARG A 571 -29.19 -12.25 -2.79
N ALA A 572 -28.00 -12.29 -3.39
CA ALA A 572 -27.39 -13.52 -3.89
C ALA A 572 -26.87 -14.36 -2.71
N ARG A 573 -26.86 -15.68 -2.92
CA ARG A 573 -26.43 -16.65 -1.92
C ARG A 573 -24.96 -16.46 -1.52
N TYR A 574 -24.09 -16.10 -2.45
CA TYR A 574 -22.64 -15.97 -2.23
C TYR A 574 -22.18 -14.56 -2.55
N PRO A 575 -21.44 -13.92 -1.64
CA PRO A 575 -20.88 -12.58 -1.87
C PRO A 575 -19.73 -12.60 -2.87
N GLY A 576 -19.36 -11.46 -3.38
CA GLY A 576 -18.08 -11.23 -4.06
C GLY A 576 -16.98 -11.11 -3.02
N ARG A 577 -15.79 -11.66 -3.30
CA ARG A 577 -14.64 -11.65 -2.37
C ARG A 577 -13.48 -10.91 -2.99
N PHE A 578 -12.98 -9.90 -2.30
CA PHE A 578 -11.91 -9.00 -2.77
C PHE A 578 -10.74 -9.04 -1.81
N VAL A 579 -9.57 -9.47 -2.29
CA VAL A 579 -8.35 -9.53 -1.49
C VAL A 579 -7.91 -8.11 -1.14
N LYS A 580 -7.53 -7.87 0.11
CA LYS A 580 -7.16 -6.56 0.65
C LYS A 580 -5.75 -6.58 1.24
N PHE A 581 -4.92 -5.62 0.83
CA PHE A 581 -3.56 -5.41 1.34
C PHE A 581 -3.33 -3.97 1.83
N SER A 582 -4.22 -3.06 1.49
CA SER A 582 -4.11 -1.66 1.90
C SER A 582 -5.35 -1.25 2.68
N ASP A 583 -5.17 -0.37 3.66
CA ASP A 583 -6.25 0.32 4.39
C ASP A 583 -6.83 1.47 3.58
N THR A 584 -6.85 1.36 2.26
CA THR A 584 -7.44 2.43 1.44
C THR A 584 -8.91 2.56 1.82
N CYS A 585 -9.22 3.62 2.56
CA CYS A 585 -10.56 3.91 3.00
C CYS A 585 -11.45 4.22 1.79
N PHE A 586 -12.67 3.70 1.79
CA PHE A 586 -13.68 3.99 0.76
C PHE A 586 -13.80 5.50 0.49
N TYR A 587 -13.81 6.32 1.54
CA TYR A 587 -13.91 7.77 1.43
C TYR A 587 -12.71 8.42 0.74
N ASP A 588 -11.50 7.88 0.90
CA ASP A 588 -10.30 8.37 0.21
C ASP A 588 -10.37 8.08 -1.28
N THR A 589 -10.84 6.88 -1.65
CA THR A 589 -11.06 6.51 -3.05
C THR A 589 -12.13 7.39 -3.70
N VAL A 590 -13.25 7.63 -3.00
CA VAL A 590 -14.32 8.54 -3.46
C VAL A 590 -13.76 9.94 -3.68
N ARG A 591 -13.01 10.48 -2.71
CA ARG A 591 -12.40 11.82 -2.79
C ARG A 591 -11.46 11.95 -3.99
N LYS A 592 -10.54 10.98 -4.16
CA LYS A 592 -9.58 10.97 -5.28
C LYS A 592 -10.25 10.88 -6.65
N LYS A 593 -11.41 10.24 -6.75
CA LYS A 593 -12.11 10.04 -8.02
C LYS A 593 -13.09 11.14 -8.37
N LEU A 594 -13.67 11.82 -7.38
CA LEU A 594 -14.70 12.84 -7.59
C LEU A 594 -14.18 14.28 -7.43
N SER A 595 -12.92 14.45 -6.99
CA SER A 595 -12.21 15.74 -7.05
C SER A 595 -11.47 15.88 -8.38
#